data_0b6dcd50002b12b53601143dbe58faa8
#
_entry.id   0b6dcd50002b12b53601143dbe58faa8
#
_cell.length_a   1.000
_cell.length_b   1.000
_cell.length_c   1.000
_cell.angle_alpha   90.00
_cell.angle_beta   90.00
_cell.angle_gamma   90.00
#
_symmetry.space_group_name_H-M   'P 1'
#
loop_
_entity.id
_entity.type
_entity.pdbx_description
1 polymer ?
#
loop_
_entity_poly.entity_id
_entity_poly.type
_entity_poly.pdbx_seq_one_letter_code
_entity_poly.pdbx_strand_id
1 'polypeptide(L)'
;MAGKVKIGTVQMSCSSKPAENLDKAITKIREAAAKGAQIVCLQELFTSLYFCDVEDYENFKLAEPVPGPSTDALSDVAKELGVVIIASLFEKRTQGIYHNTTAVIDADGSYLGKYRKMHIPDDPAYYEKFYFTPGDLGYKIFKTKFTTIGVLICWDQWYPEAARITSLMGAEVLFYPTAIGWATSQDEETNNEQYGAWQTIQRSHAVANGLHVVSVNRVGFEQNGAMKFWGGSFIANPFGRILYQASHDKEEVNVLEVDLNKTDSYRTHWPFLRDRRIDSYQPITKRFIDND
;
A
#
# COMPACT_ATOMS: atom_id res chain seq x y z
N MET A 1 13.78 20.82 -1.80
CA MET A 1 12.80 19.72 -1.95
C MET A 1 11.81 20.12 -3.03
N ALA A 2 11.36 19.19 -3.84
CA ALA A 2 10.36 19.49 -4.87
C ALA A 2 9.05 19.87 -4.18
N GLY A 3 8.52 21.05 -4.44
CA GLY A 3 7.26 21.52 -3.85
C GLY A 3 6.02 20.74 -4.32
N LYS A 4 6.13 20.01 -5.42
CA LYS A 4 5.05 19.24 -6.04
C LYS A 4 5.59 17.91 -6.55
N VAL A 5 4.77 16.85 -6.43
CA VAL A 5 5.08 15.54 -6.96
C VAL A 5 3.87 14.92 -7.65
N LYS A 6 4.10 14.25 -8.79
CA LYS A 6 3.04 13.54 -9.53
C LYS A 6 3.03 12.08 -9.15
N ILE A 7 1.93 11.64 -8.55
CA ILE A 7 1.71 10.30 -8.04
C ILE A 7 0.83 9.53 -9.02
N GLY A 8 1.33 8.38 -9.48
CA GLY A 8 0.62 7.41 -10.27
C GLY A 8 0.05 6.29 -9.40
N THR A 9 -1.22 5.96 -9.58
CA THR A 9 -1.87 4.79 -8.99
C THR A 9 -2.26 3.82 -10.08
N VAL A 10 -1.93 2.53 -9.89
CA VAL A 10 -2.26 1.47 -10.83
C VAL A 10 -3.22 0.50 -10.15
N GLN A 11 -4.50 0.60 -10.50
CA GLN A 11 -5.55 -0.34 -10.12
C GLN A 11 -5.74 -1.34 -11.25
N MET A 12 -5.49 -2.63 -11.02
CA MET A 12 -5.63 -3.67 -12.05
C MET A 12 -6.20 -4.97 -11.49
N SER A 13 -6.77 -5.79 -12.39
CA SER A 13 -7.09 -7.18 -12.13
C SER A 13 -5.87 -8.07 -12.37
N CYS A 14 -5.85 -9.25 -11.74
CA CYS A 14 -4.80 -10.24 -11.94
C CYS A 14 -5.35 -11.50 -12.60
N SER A 15 -4.47 -12.24 -13.28
CA SER A 15 -4.69 -13.59 -13.77
C SER A 15 -3.90 -14.60 -12.91
N SER A 16 -4.11 -15.89 -13.14
CA SER A 16 -3.36 -16.97 -12.50
C SER A 16 -1.90 -17.09 -12.99
N LYS A 17 -1.48 -16.25 -13.96
CA LYS A 17 -0.16 -16.33 -14.59
C LYS A 17 0.71 -15.15 -14.16
N PRO A 18 1.71 -15.36 -13.30
CA PRO A 18 2.54 -14.28 -12.76
C PRO A 18 3.24 -13.43 -13.83
N ALA A 19 3.74 -14.06 -14.90
CA ALA A 19 4.41 -13.33 -15.98
C ALA A 19 3.46 -12.36 -16.71
N GLU A 20 2.22 -12.77 -16.98
CA GLU A 20 1.22 -11.90 -17.61
C GLU A 20 0.86 -10.71 -16.70
N ASN A 21 0.80 -10.92 -15.38
CA ASN A 21 0.53 -9.86 -14.41
C ASN A 21 1.69 -8.87 -14.32
N LEU A 22 2.93 -9.35 -14.35
CA LEU A 22 4.12 -8.49 -14.37
C LEU A 22 4.17 -7.65 -15.65
N ASP A 23 3.94 -8.25 -16.82
CA ASP A 23 3.92 -7.55 -18.10
C ASP A 23 2.80 -6.50 -18.14
N LYS A 24 1.61 -6.84 -17.62
CA LYS A 24 0.49 -5.90 -17.47
C LYS A 24 0.88 -4.73 -16.56
N ALA A 25 1.48 -5.01 -15.40
CA ALA A 25 1.92 -3.97 -14.46
C ALA A 25 2.94 -3.04 -15.13
N ILE A 26 3.93 -3.58 -15.84
CA ILE A 26 4.93 -2.81 -16.59
C ILE A 26 4.24 -1.92 -17.63
N THR A 27 3.28 -2.45 -18.37
CA THR A 27 2.51 -1.68 -19.37
C THR A 27 1.78 -0.51 -18.70
N LYS A 28 1.15 -0.73 -17.56
CA LYS A 28 0.44 0.31 -16.79
C LYS A 28 1.40 1.32 -16.15
N ILE A 29 2.59 0.89 -15.72
CA ILE A 29 3.65 1.81 -15.26
C ILE A 29 4.09 2.73 -16.40
N ARG A 30 4.28 2.19 -17.62
CA ARG A 30 4.60 3.00 -18.81
C ARG A 30 3.48 4.00 -19.12
N GLU A 31 2.23 3.60 -19.00
CA GLU A 31 1.09 4.50 -19.16
C GLU A 31 1.11 5.63 -18.10
N ALA A 32 1.38 5.31 -16.82
CA ALA A 32 1.50 6.31 -15.77
C ALA A 32 2.66 7.28 -16.04
N ALA A 33 3.81 6.78 -16.44
CA ALA A 33 4.98 7.59 -16.78
C ALA A 33 4.68 8.52 -17.98
N ALA A 34 4.01 8.03 -19.01
CA ALA A 34 3.57 8.85 -20.16
C ALA A 34 2.60 9.97 -19.76
N LYS A 35 1.80 9.77 -18.71
CA LYS A 35 0.96 10.80 -18.08
C LYS A 35 1.75 11.73 -17.14
N GLY A 36 3.06 11.50 -16.98
CA GLY A 36 3.98 12.32 -16.20
C GLY A 36 4.10 11.92 -14.75
N ALA A 37 3.74 10.69 -14.36
CA ALA A 37 3.98 10.20 -13.01
C ALA A 37 5.46 10.21 -12.66
N GLN A 38 5.78 10.55 -11.41
CA GLN A 38 7.11 10.51 -10.83
C GLN A 38 7.25 9.36 -9.84
N ILE A 39 6.18 9.02 -9.13
CA ILE A 39 6.10 7.87 -8.24
C ILE A 39 4.89 7.05 -8.66
N VAL A 40 5.07 5.76 -8.90
CA VAL A 40 3.99 4.83 -9.30
C VAL A 40 3.85 3.75 -8.23
N CYS A 41 2.64 3.57 -7.73
CA CYS A 41 2.31 2.53 -6.76
C CYS A 41 1.40 1.48 -7.42
N LEU A 42 1.80 0.22 -7.28
CA LEU A 42 1.01 -0.96 -7.64
C LEU A 42 0.20 -1.44 -6.43
N GLN A 43 -0.80 -2.26 -6.67
CA GLN A 43 -1.59 -2.93 -5.64
C GLN A 43 -0.81 -4.02 -4.90
N GLU A 44 -1.35 -4.52 -3.80
CA GLU A 44 -0.80 -5.64 -3.03
C GLU A 44 -0.76 -6.92 -3.85
N LEU A 45 0.37 -7.69 -3.75
CA LEU A 45 0.57 -9.00 -4.38
C LEU A 45 0.22 -9.02 -5.88
N PHE A 46 0.64 -7.99 -6.61
CA PHE A 46 0.19 -7.71 -7.97
C PHE A 46 0.59 -8.78 -9.01
N THR A 47 1.53 -9.67 -8.67
CA THR A 47 1.99 -10.73 -9.59
C THR A 47 1.09 -11.95 -9.64
N SER A 48 0.07 -12.05 -8.77
CA SER A 48 -0.80 -13.23 -8.68
C SER A 48 -2.25 -12.88 -8.42
N LEU A 49 -3.15 -13.83 -8.60
CA LEU A 49 -4.43 -13.81 -7.90
C LEU A 49 -4.18 -13.73 -6.39
N TYR A 50 -5.17 -13.25 -5.66
CA TYR A 50 -5.10 -13.21 -4.20
C TYR A 50 -5.27 -14.62 -3.64
N PHE A 51 -4.17 -15.31 -3.44
CA PHE A 51 -4.13 -16.73 -3.07
C PHE A 51 -4.41 -17.00 -1.59
N CYS A 52 -4.51 -15.97 -0.76
CA CYS A 52 -4.74 -16.13 0.67
C CYS A 52 -6.22 -16.42 1.03
N ASP A 53 -7.07 -16.63 0.06
CA ASP A 53 -8.46 -17.07 0.23
C ASP A 53 -8.58 -18.54 0.66
N VAL A 54 -7.52 -19.29 0.52
CA VAL A 54 -7.41 -20.72 0.82
C VAL A 54 -6.03 -21.05 1.38
N GLU A 55 -5.96 -22.05 2.26
CA GLU A 55 -4.71 -22.60 2.78
C GLU A 55 -4.24 -23.73 1.83
N ASP A 56 -3.40 -23.38 0.85
CA ASP A 56 -2.86 -24.32 -0.13
C ASP A 56 -1.34 -24.21 -0.23
N TYR A 57 -0.64 -25.30 0.06
CA TYR A 57 0.82 -25.37 -0.01
C TYR A 57 1.38 -25.12 -1.42
N GLU A 58 0.60 -25.36 -2.48
CA GLU A 58 1.04 -25.09 -3.85
C GLU A 58 1.27 -23.61 -4.11
N ASN A 59 0.56 -22.73 -3.42
CA ASN A 59 0.71 -21.28 -3.54
C ASN A 59 2.08 -20.76 -3.09
N PHE A 60 2.83 -21.50 -2.25
CA PHE A 60 4.20 -21.13 -1.90
C PHE A 60 5.16 -21.11 -3.11
N LYS A 61 4.79 -21.75 -4.22
CA LYS A 61 5.56 -21.71 -5.48
C LYS A 61 5.49 -20.34 -6.16
N LEU A 62 4.53 -19.48 -5.79
CA LEU A 62 4.40 -18.11 -6.28
C LEU A 62 5.43 -17.15 -5.65
N ALA A 63 6.07 -17.57 -4.54
CA ALA A 63 7.00 -16.72 -3.82
C ALA A 63 8.36 -16.63 -4.53
N GLU A 64 8.92 -15.42 -4.53
CA GLU A 64 10.25 -15.12 -5.08
C GLU A 64 11.14 -14.41 -4.04
N PRO A 65 12.47 -14.43 -4.20
CA PRO A 65 13.32 -13.56 -3.38
C PRO A 65 13.03 -12.08 -3.67
N VAL A 66 13.19 -11.23 -2.65
CA VAL A 66 13.09 -9.77 -2.82
C VAL A 66 14.36 -9.15 -2.21
N PRO A 67 15.26 -8.52 -3.02
CA PRO A 67 15.19 -8.39 -4.48
C PRO A 67 15.28 -9.74 -5.21
N GLY A 68 14.71 -9.77 -6.43
CA GLY A 68 14.64 -10.95 -7.27
C GLY A 68 14.02 -10.61 -8.64
N PRO A 69 13.57 -11.62 -9.42
CA PRO A 69 13.20 -11.43 -10.83
C PRO A 69 12.23 -10.29 -11.09
N SER A 70 11.15 -10.16 -10.30
CA SER A 70 10.19 -9.05 -10.50
C SER A 70 10.80 -7.69 -10.17
N THR A 71 11.61 -7.59 -9.10
CA THR A 71 12.28 -6.33 -8.77
C THR A 71 13.35 -5.96 -9.78
N ASP A 72 14.06 -6.94 -10.37
CA ASP A 72 15.05 -6.69 -11.41
C ASP A 72 14.39 -6.10 -12.66
N ALA A 73 13.31 -6.73 -13.14
CA ALA A 73 12.54 -6.22 -14.26
C ALA A 73 11.98 -4.80 -13.99
N LEU A 74 11.46 -4.56 -12.78
CA LEU A 74 10.95 -3.24 -12.40
C LEU A 74 12.06 -2.20 -12.23
N SER A 75 13.28 -2.59 -11.83
CA SER A 75 14.44 -1.71 -11.74
C SER A 75 14.85 -1.18 -13.13
N ASP A 76 14.86 -2.05 -14.14
CA ASP A 76 15.11 -1.65 -15.51
C ASP A 76 14.05 -0.65 -16.02
N VAL A 77 12.78 -0.92 -15.73
CA VAL A 77 11.66 -0.03 -16.09
C VAL A 77 11.74 1.30 -15.35
N ALA A 78 12.03 1.29 -14.04
CA ALA A 78 12.20 2.49 -13.24
C ALA A 78 13.29 3.40 -13.80
N LYS A 79 14.45 2.80 -14.14
CA LYS A 79 15.59 3.50 -14.75
C LYS A 79 15.25 4.06 -16.12
N GLU A 80 14.62 3.26 -16.97
CA GLU A 80 14.22 3.66 -18.34
C GLU A 80 13.29 4.87 -18.32
N LEU A 81 12.30 4.84 -17.42
CA LEU A 81 11.24 5.86 -17.37
C LEU A 81 11.54 7.02 -16.43
N GLY A 82 12.56 6.89 -15.56
CA GLY A 82 12.89 7.87 -14.55
C GLY A 82 11.84 8.02 -13.45
N VAL A 83 11.15 6.94 -13.09
CA VAL A 83 10.06 6.91 -12.10
C VAL A 83 10.41 6.04 -10.90
N VAL A 84 9.94 6.42 -9.72
CA VAL A 84 9.96 5.56 -8.52
C VAL A 84 8.84 4.52 -8.65
N ILE A 85 9.13 3.26 -8.30
CA ILE A 85 8.14 2.18 -8.32
C ILE A 85 7.99 1.59 -6.92
N ILE A 86 6.73 1.44 -6.47
CA ILE A 86 6.34 0.79 -5.21
C ILE A 86 5.60 -0.49 -5.60
N ALA A 87 6.19 -1.66 -5.29
CA ALA A 87 5.74 -2.96 -5.78
C ALA A 87 5.60 -3.98 -4.62
N SER A 88 4.38 -4.46 -4.38
CA SER A 88 4.10 -5.46 -3.35
C SER A 88 4.15 -6.87 -3.91
N LEU A 89 4.92 -7.75 -3.24
CA LEU A 89 5.32 -9.08 -3.71
C LEU A 89 5.20 -10.14 -2.61
N PHE A 90 5.07 -11.39 -3.01
CA PHE A 90 5.19 -12.55 -2.13
C PHE A 90 6.69 -12.92 -1.98
N GLU A 91 7.30 -12.53 -0.86
CA GLU A 91 8.72 -12.74 -0.61
C GLU A 91 9.00 -14.12 -0.05
N LYS A 92 9.89 -14.88 -0.71
CA LYS A 92 10.59 -16.01 -0.13
C LYS A 92 11.89 -15.55 0.46
N ARG A 93 11.95 -15.35 1.78
CA ARG A 93 13.17 -14.92 2.48
C ARG A 93 14.21 -16.05 2.56
N THR A 94 13.74 -17.24 2.92
CA THR A 94 14.51 -18.48 2.99
C THR A 94 13.53 -19.66 2.99
N GLN A 95 14.04 -20.88 3.11
CA GLN A 95 13.18 -22.07 3.24
C GLN A 95 12.29 -21.95 4.50
N GLY A 96 10.98 -22.05 4.30
CA GLY A 96 9.99 -22.01 5.37
C GLY A 96 9.70 -20.61 5.96
N ILE A 97 10.31 -19.53 5.46
CA ILE A 97 10.05 -18.16 5.93
C ILE A 97 9.66 -17.27 4.75
N TYR A 98 8.43 -16.77 4.80
CA TYR A 98 7.83 -15.97 3.74
C TYR A 98 7.20 -14.69 4.31
N HIS A 99 7.13 -13.64 3.50
CA HIS A 99 6.55 -12.37 3.91
C HIS A 99 5.72 -11.77 2.77
N ASN A 100 4.71 -10.99 3.15
CA ASN A 100 4.07 -10.02 2.28
C ASN A 100 4.96 -8.76 2.31
N THR A 101 5.54 -8.40 1.18
CA THR A 101 6.66 -7.44 1.13
C THR A 101 6.44 -6.41 0.04
N THR A 102 6.67 -5.14 0.35
CA THR A 102 6.73 -4.08 -0.67
C THR A 102 8.17 -3.64 -0.88
N ALA A 103 8.63 -3.77 -2.12
CA ALA A 103 9.90 -3.23 -2.60
C ALA A 103 9.73 -1.77 -3.06
N VAL A 104 10.72 -0.94 -2.83
CA VAL A 104 10.80 0.43 -3.33
C VAL A 104 12.04 0.57 -4.21
N ILE A 105 11.83 1.00 -5.44
CA ILE A 105 12.84 1.18 -6.47
C ILE A 105 12.87 2.65 -6.85
N ASP A 106 14.05 3.29 -6.83
CA ASP A 106 14.16 4.71 -7.18
C ASP A 106 14.17 4.94 -8.69
N ALA A 107 14.05 6.17 -9.09
CA ALA A 107 13.95 6.62 -10.47
C ALA A 107 15.22 6.37 -11.33
N ASP A 108 16.33 6.02 -10.72
CA ASP A 108 17.55 5.58 -11.41
C ASP A 108 17.66 4.04 -11.54
N GLY A 109 16.64 3.33 -11.05
CA GLY A 109 16.59 1.87 -11.01
C GLY A 109 17.22 1.26 -9.74
N SER A 110 17.76 2.07 -8.83
CA SER A 110 18.33 1.55 -7.59
C SER A 110 17.26 1.00 -6.65
N TYR A 111 17.53 -0.18 -6.07
CA TYR A 111 16.69 -0.77 -5.05
C TYR A 111 16.94 -0.06 -3.70
N LEU A 112 15.97 0.72 -3.23
CA LEU A 112 16.06 1.47 -1.96
C LEU A 112 15.83 0.59 -0.73
N GLY A 113 15.27 -0.60 -0.92
CA GLY A 113 14.94 -1.51 0.17
C GLY A 113 13.48 -1.97 0.14
N LYS A 114 13.05 -2.55 1.27
CA LYS A 114 11.72 -3.14 1.41
C LYS A 114 11.10 -2.91 2.77
N TYR A 115 9.78 -2.96 2.79
CA TYR A 115 8.95 -3.06 3.99
C TYR A 115 8.25 -4.41 3.98
N ARG A 116 8.22 -5.12 5.11
CA ARG A 116 7.46 -6.34 5.32
C ARG A 116 6.23 -6.04 6.16
N LYS A 117 5.07 -6.48 5.70
CA LYS A 117 3.77 -6.27 6.38
C LYS A 117 3.83 -6.69 7.84
N MET A 118 3.55 -5.77 8.73
CA MET A 118 3.64 -6.00 10.18
C MET A 118 2.37 -6.67 10.73
N HIS A 119 1.21 -6.23 10.26
CA HIS A 119 -0.07 -6.76 10.70
C HIS A 119 -0.61 -7.75 9.67
N ILE A 120 -0.69 -9.01 10.06
CA ILE A 120 -1.12 -10.09 9.17
C ILE A 120 -2.55 -10.50 9.57
N PRO A 121 -3.55 -10.36 8.67
CA PRO A 121 -4.92 -10.80 8.92
C PRO A 121 -5.04 -12.33 8.96
N ASP A 122 -6.13 -12.78 9.56
CA ASP A 122 -6.51 -14.18 9.62
C ASP A 122 -8.05 -14.31 9.70
N ASP A 123 -8.71 -13.68 8.76
CA ASP A 123 -10.15 -13.68 8.63
C ASP A 123 -10.61 -14.63 7.52
N PRO A 124 -11.88 -15.03 7.47
CA PRO A 124 -12.41 -15.83 6.37
C PRO A 124 -12.11 -15.20 5.02
N ALA A 125 -11.53 -15.99 4.11
CA ALA A 125 -11.00 -15.58 2.80
C ALA A 125 -9.78 -14.64 2.83
N TYR A 126 -9.16 -14.44 4.00
CA TYR A 126 -7.91 -13.70 4.20
C TYR A 126 -6.97 -14.46 5.13
N TYR A 127 -6.69 -15.74 4.82
CA TYR A 127 -5.83 -16.64 5.63
C TYR A 127 -4.35 -16.32 5.45
N GLU A 128 -3.97 -15.06 5.63
CA GLU A 128 -2.60 -14.61 5.39
C GLU A 128 -1.60 -15.19 6.40
N LYS A 129 -2.01 -15.51 7.62
CA LYS A 129 -1.13 -16.14 8.62
C LYS A 129 -0.64 -17.52 8.23
N PHE A 130 -1.35 -18.24 7.36
CA PHE A 130 -0.87 -19.49 6.80
C PHE A 130 0.39 -19.29 5.94
N TYR A 131 0.48 -18.17 5.23
CA TYR A 131 1.56 -17.89 4.29
C TYR A 131 2.66 -17.02 4.85
N PHE A 132 2.34 -15.99 5.65
CA PHE A 132 3.27 -14.93 5.95
C PHE A 132 3.70 -14.88 7.42
N THR A 133 5.00 -14.81 7.62
CA THR A 133 5.59 -14.37 8.87
C THR A 133 5.39 -12.86 9.00
N PRO A 134 5.00 -12.33 10.17
CA PRO A 134 4.95 -10.90 10.42
C PRO A 134 6.27 -10.19 10.10
N GLY A 135 6.18 -8.94 9.68
CA GLY A 135 7.34 -8.13 9.35
C GLY A 135 8.30 -7.94 10.54
N ASP A 136 9.58 -8.08 10.29
CA ASP A 136 10.65 -8.01 11.28
C ASP A 136 11.69 -6.91 11.00
N LEU A 137 11.42 -6.05 10.01
CA LEU A 137 12.29 -4.93 9.65
C LEU A 137 11.89 -3.60 10.33
N GLY A 138 10.80 -3.61 11.10
CA GLY A 138 10.17 -2.40 11.63
C GLY A 138 9.52 -1.56 10.53
N TYR A 139 8.97 -0.43 10.92
CA TYR A 139 8.42 0.56 9.98
C TYR A 139 9.55 1.22 9.20
N LYS A 140 9.27 1.59 7.94
CA LYS A 140 10.28 2.14 7.02
C LYS A 140 9.78 3.39 6.31
N ILE A 141 10.71 4.28 6.06
CA ILE A 141 10.58 5.35 5.08
C ILE A 141 11.66 5.19 4.02
N PHE A 142 11.38 5.72 2.84
CA PHE A 142 12.30 5.68 1.72
C PHE A 142 12.50 7.09 1.18
N LYS A 143 13.75 7.54 1.15
CA LYS A 143 14.14 8.82 0.55
C LYS A 143 14.33 8.58 -0.93
N THR A 144 13.34 8.95 -1.72
CA THR A 144 13.36 8.82 -3.16
C THR A 144 13.89 10.09 -3.82
N LYS A 145 14.15 10.04 -5.11
CA LYS A 145 14.52 11.22 -5.93
C LYS A 145 13.54 12.39 -5.76
N PHE A 146 12.26 12.12 -5.50
CA PHE A 146 11.21 13.15 -5.53
C PHE A 146 10.71 13.57 -4.16
N THR A 147 10.60 12.66 -3.20
CA THR A 147 10.14 12.95 -1.82
C THR A 147 10.43 11.78 -0.89
N THR A 148 10.26 12.00 0.42
CA THR A 148 10.31 10.92 1.41
C THR A 148 8.95 10.25 1.53
N ILE A 149 8.90 8.95 1.25
CA ILE A 149 7.68 8.16 1.30
C ILE A 149 7.69 7.15 2.45
N GLY A 150 6.51 6.88 3.00
CA GLY A 150 6.25 5.73 3.84
C GLY A 150 5.44 4.70 3.06
N VAL A 151 5.66 3.42 3.36
CA VAL A 151 4.86 2.33 2.78
C VAL A 151 4.39 1.41 3.88
N LEU A 152 3.09 1.14 3.88
CA LEU A 152 2.40 0.18 4.72
C LEU A 152 1.54 -0.69 3.82
N ILE A 153 1.23 -1.94 4.23
CA ILE A 153 0.54 -2.88 3.35
C ILE A 153 -0.82 -3.25 3.92
N CYS A 154 -1.88 -3.01 3.15
CA CYS A 154 -3.24 -3.50 3.34
C CYS A 154 -3.71 -3.46 4.80
N TRP A 155 -3.66 -4.57 5.56
CA TRP A 155 -4.13 -4.68 6.94
C TRP A 155 -3.48 -3.67 7.90
N ASP A 156 -2.26 -3.21 7.62
CA ASP A 156 -1.62 -2.11 8.37
C ASP A 156 -2.46 -0.83 8.35
N GLN A 157 -3.34 -0.67 7.37
CA GLN A 157 -4.22 0.50 7.21
C GLN A 157 -5.21 0.70 8.37
N TRP A 158 -5.51 -0.36 9.12
CA TRP A 158 -6.43 -0.30 10.25
C TRP A 158 -5.78 0.19 11.55
N TYR A 159 -4.44 0.29 11.59
CA TYR A 159 -3.66 0.58 12.79
C TYR A 159 -3.09 2.00 12.76
N PRO A 160 -3.67 2.95 13.53
CA PRO A 160 -3.20 4.34 13.59
C PRO A 160 -1.73 4.46 14.01
N GLU A 161 -1.23 3.52 14.82
CA GLU A 161 0.15 3.47 15.31
C GLU A 161 1.14 3.35 14.15
N ALA A 162 0.84 2.49 13.16
CA ALA A 162 1.67 2.29 11.99
C ALA A 162 1.83 3.59 11.18
N ALA A 163 0.73 4.25 10.89
CA ALA A 163 0.71 5.53 10.18
C ALA A 163 1.43 6.63 10.97
N ARG A 164 1.23 6.67 12.29
CA ARG A 164 1.86 7.64 13.18
C ARG A 164 3.37 7.47 13.23
N ILE A 165 3.86 6.25 13.43
CA ILE A 165 5.29 5.98 13.50
C ILE A 165 5.95 6.34 12.18
N THR A 166 5.39 5.91 11.05
CA THR A 166 5.92 6.22 9.72
C THR A 166 5.96 7.72 9.45
N SER A 167 4.94 8.45 9.87
CA SER A 167 4.91 9.92 9.79
C SER A 167 5.99 10.58 10.66
N LEU A 168 6.20 10.08 11.89
CA LEU A 168 7.23 10.61 12.80
C LEU A 168 8.65 10.32 12.30
N MET A 169 8.83 9.32 11.45
CA MET A 169 10.10 9.05 10.77
C MET A 169 10.35 10.03 9.62
N GLY A 170 9.35 10.83 9.21
CA GLY A 170 9.51 11.90 8.21
C GLY A 170 8.82 11.62 6.87
N ALA A 171 7.90 10.66 6.78
CA ALA A 171 7.11 10.47 5.56
C ALA A 171 6.28 11.73 5.24
N GLU A 172 6.30 12.14 3.97
CA GLU A 172 5.49 13.23 3.42
C GLU A 172 4.26 12.67 2.67
N VAL A 173 4.40 11.46 2.11
CA VAL A 173 3.32 10.69 1.48
C VAL A 173 3.36 9.27 2.01
N LEU A 174 2.19 8.74 2.38
CA LEU A 174 2.02 7.39 2.88
C LEU A 174 1.24 6.56 1.86
N PHE A 175 1.82 5.43 1.44
CA PHE A 175 1.25 4.52 0.46
C PHE A 175 0.75 3.25 1.12
N TYR A 176 -0.41 2.76 0.65
CA TYR A 176 -1.03 1.50 1.04
C TYR A 176 -1.34 0.66 -0.21
N PRO A 177 -0.39 -0.16 -0.71
CA PRO A 177 -0.73 -1.30 -1.56
C PRO A 177 -1.74 -2.19 -0.83
N THR A 178 -2.86 -2.51 -1.48
CA THR A 178 -4.00 -3.16 -0.83
C THR A 178 -4.62 -4.22 -1.72
N ALA A 179 -5.22 -5.24 -1.09
CA ALA A 179 -6.11 -6.23 -1.69
C ALA A 179 -7.28 -6.45 -0.73
N ILE A 180 -8.37 -5.72 -0.92
CA ILE A 180 -9.58 -5.80 -0.09
C ILE A 180 -10.82 -5.66 -0.98
N GLY A 181 -11.88 -6.39 -0.63
CA GLY A 181 -13.07 -6.46 -1.45
C GLY A 181 -14.33 -6.78 -0.65
N TRP A 182 -15.42 -6.89 -1.36
CA TRP A 182 -16.71 -7.32 -0.86
C TRP A 182 -16.82 -8.85 -0.95
N ALA A 183 -17.19 -9.50 0.15
CA ALA A 183 -17.61 -10.87 0.11
C ALA A 183 -19.02 -10.93 -0.52
N THR A 184 -19.16 -11.70 -1.60
CA THR A 184 -20.46 -11.79 -2.32
C THR A 184 -21.54 -12.50 -1.51
N SER A 185 -21.17 -13.16 -0.41
CA SER A 185 -22.10 -13.78 0.55
C SER A 185 -22.66 -12.81 1.59
N GLN A 186 -22.12 -11.60 1.70
CA GLN A 186 -22.59 -10.56 2.62
C GLN A 186 -23.66 -9.70 1.97
N ASP A 187 -24.52 -9.08 2.80
CA ASP A 187 -25.50 -8.12 2.34
C ASP A 187 -24.87 -6.78 1.93
N GLU A 188 -25.62 -5.99 1.18
CA GLU A 188 -25.12 -4.73 0.62
C GLU A 188 -24.82 -3.69 1.72
N GLU A 189 -25.60 -3.66 2.80
CA GLU A 189 -25.41 -2.72 3.91
C GLU A 189 -24.06 -2.98 4.60
N THR A 190 -23.79 -4.22 4.98
CA THR A 190 -22.51 -4.65 5.57
C THR A 190 -21.33 -4.34 4.64
N ASN A 191 -21.45 -4.65 3.36
CA ASN A 191 -20.42 -4.36 2.36
C ASN A 191 -20.13 -2.85 2.24
N ASN A 192 -21.17 -2.01 2.26
CA ASN A 192 -21.02 -0.56 2.19
C ASN A 192 -20.40 0.03 3.47
N GLU A 193 -20.75 -0.50 4.64
CA GLU A 193 -20.13 -0.10 5.91
C GLU A 193 -18.63 -0.44 5.94
N GLN A 194 -18.24 -1.63 5.48
CA GLN A 194 -16.84 -2.05 5.40
C GLN A 194 -16.04 -1.12 4.48
N TYR A 195 -16.58 -0.81 3.30
CA TYR A 195 -15.94 0.14 2.38
C TYR A 195 -15.82 1.54 2.98
N GLY A 196 -16.89 2.01 3.62
CA GLY A 196 -16.92 3.31 4.31
C GLY A 196 -15.89 3.40 5.44
N ALA A 197 -15.75 2.33 6.23
CA ALA A 197 -14.76 2.23 7.31
C ALA A 197 -13.34 2.25 6.75
N TRP A 198 -13.06 1.48 5.69
CA TRP A 198 -11.77 1.43 5.01
C TRP A 198 -11.30 2.81 4.51
N GLN A 199 -12.19 3.56 3.88
CA GLN A 199 -11.88 4.90 3.40
C GLN A 199 -11.71 5.89 4.56
N THR A 200 -12.57 5.77 5.57
CA THR A 200 -12.57 6.67 6.73
C THR A 200 -11.28 6.57 7.53
N ILE A 201 -10.83 5.34 7.86
CA ILE A 201 -9.62 5.17 8.67
C ILE A 201 -8.38 5.73 7.98
N GLN A 202 -8.23 5.53 6.69
CA GLN A 202 -7.09 6.03 5.93
C GLN A 202 -7.12 7.56 5.76
N ARG A 203 -8.30 8.14 5.56
CA ARG A 203 -8.49 9.61 5.59
C ARG A 203 -8.16 10.19 6.96
N SER A 204 -8.49 9.46 8.03
CA SER A 204 -8.09 9.83 9.41
C SER A 204 -6.57 9.86 9.56
N HIS A 205 -5.84 8.91 8.96
CA HIS A 205 -4.37 8.94 8.97
C HIS A 205 -3.82 10.17 8.27
N ALA A 206 -4.41 10.58 7.15
CA ALA A 206 -4.00 11.81 6.46
C ALA A 206 -4.17 13.03 7.38
N VAL A 207 -5.32 13.18 8.02
CA VAL A 207 -5.62 14.30 8.95
C VAL A 207 -4.72 14.26 10.16
N ALA A 208 -4.68 13.14 10.88
CA ALA A 208 -3.96 13.03 12.15
C ALA A 208 -2.45 13.23 12.01
N ASN A 209 -1.89 13.01 10.82
CA ASN A 209 -0.46 13.12 10.55
C ASN A 209 -0.09 14.30 9.63
N GLY A 210 -1.08 15.00 9.09
CA GLY A 210 -0.86 16.13 8.18
C GLY A 210 -0.06 15.74 6.94
N LEU A 211 -0.39 14.60 6.29
CA LEU A 211 0.31 14.09 5.10
C LEU A 211 -0.66 13.61 4.03
N HIS A 212 -0.16 13.36 2.82
CA HIS A 212 -0.96 12.72 1.79
C HIS A 212 -1.03 11.21 2.02
N VAL A 213 -2.21 10.61 1.80
CA VAL A 213 -2.42 9.16 1.82
C VAL A 213 -2.82 8.68 0.43
N VAL A 214 -2.19 7.62 -0.03
CA VAL A 214 -2.41 7.00 -1.34
C VAL A 214 -2.73 5.53 -1.11
N SER A 215 -3.96 5.14 -1.39
CA SER A 215 -4.40 3.75 -1.31
C SER A 215 -4.57 3.19 -2.71
N VAL A 216 -3.93 2.05 -2.98
CA VAL A 216 -3.97 1.40 -4.29
C VAL A 216 -4.47 -0.02 -4.11
N ASN A 217 -5.71 -0.26 -4.53
CA ASN A 217 -6.37 -1.53 -4.40
C ASN A 217 -6.45 -2.27 -5.74
N ARG A 218 -6.64 -3.59 -5.69
CA ARG A 218 -6.97 -4.38 -6.87
C ARG A 218 -8.46 -4.30 -7.20
N VAL A 219 -8.81 -4.73 -8.40
CA VAL A 219 -10.18 -4.74 -8.92
C VAL A 219 -10.48 -6.09 -9.58
N GLY A 220 -11.75 -6.45 -9.62
CA GLY A 220 -12.22 -7.66 -10.30
C GLY A 220 -12.75 -8.73 -9.38
N PHE A 221 -13.30 -9.77 -9.98
CA PHE A 221 -13.79 -10.95 -9.26
C PHE A 221 -12.69 -12.01 -9.21
N GLU A 222 -12.43 -12.51 -8.02
CA GLU A 222 -11.53 -13.64 -7.77
C GLU A 222 -12.25 -14.70 -6.91
N GLN A 223 -11.55 -15.79 -6.56
CA GLN A 223 -12.10 -16.84 -5.69
C GLN A 223 -13.39 -17.47 -6.25
N ASN A 224 -13.39 -17.77 -7.55
CA ASN A 224 -14.58 -18.28 -8.25
C ASN A 224 -15.83 -17.40 -8.07
N GLY A 225 -15.63 -16.08 -7.92
CA GLY A 225 -16.70 -15.10 -7.74
C GLY A 225 -17.11 -14.86 -6.28
N ALA A 226 -16.48 -15.50 -5.30
CA ALA A 226 -16.79 -15.28 -3.88
C ALA A 226 -16.29 -13.93 -3.36
N MET A 227 -15.26 -13.35 -3.99
CA MET A 227 -14.70 -12.04 -3.66
C MET A 227 -14.76 -11.09 -4.86
N LYS A 228 -15.34 -9.93 -4.66
CA LYS A 228 -15.24 -8.80 -5.58
C LYS A 228 -14.32 -7.76 -4.97
N PHE A 229 -13.06 -7.70 -5.42
CA PHE A 229 -12.18 -6.61 -5.03
C PHE A 229 -12.78 -5.29 -5.48
N TRP A 230 -12.97 -4.37 -4.54
CA TRP A 230 -13.80 -3.19 -4.80
C TRP A 230 -13.10 -2.04 -5.51
N GLY A 231 -11.84 -2.22 -5.93
CA GLY A 231 -11.12 -1.12 -6.56
C GLY A 231 -11.10 0.10 -5.66
N GLY A 232 -11.66 1.21 -6.13
CA GLY A 232 -11.85 2.42 -5.33
C GLY A 232 -10.56 3.03 -4.82
N SER A 233 -9.41 2.76 -5.48
CA SER A 233 -8.11 3.36 -5.16
C SER A 233 -8.24 4.87 -5.06
N PHE A 234 -7.59 5.51 -4.08
CA PHE A 234 -7.78 6.94 -3.88
C PHE A 234 -6.52 7.66 -3.39
N ILE A 235 -6.53 8.98 -3.56
CA ILE A 235 -5.53 9.89 -3.01
C ILE A 235 -6.23 10.91 -2.12
N ALA A 236 -5.82 10.99 -0.85
CA ALA A 236 -6.33 11.97 0.11
C ALA A 236 -5.27 13.03 0.44
N ASN A 237 -5.70 14.27 0.63
CA ASN A 237 -4.84 15.36 1.09
C ASN A 237 -4.70 15.36 2.62
N PRO A 238 -3.81 16.19 3.20
CA PRO A 238 -3.60 16.30 4.64
C PRO A 238 -4.84 16.69 5.49
N PHE A 239 -5.93 17.12 4.89
CA PHE A 239 -7.23 17.32 5.56
C PHE A 239 -8.22 16.16 5.31
N GLY A 240 -7.75 15.03 4.77
CA GLY A 240 -8.60 13.88 4.53
C GLY A 240 -9.57 14.05 3.35
N ARG A 241 -9.47 15.16 2.58
CA ARG A 241 -10.28 15.32 1.38
C ARG A 241 -9.73 14.41 0.28
N ILE A 242 -10.61 13.62 -0.30
CA ILE A 242 -10.29 12.80 -1.47
C ILE A 242 -10.08 13.73 -2.68
N LEU A 243 -8.89 13.65 -3.26
CA LEU A 243 -8.50 14.40 -4.45
C LEU A 243 -8.77 13.61 -5.73
N TYR A 244 -8.69 12.28 -5.65
CA TYR A 244 -8.99 11.32 -6.71
C TYR A 244 -9.52 10.05 -6.08
N GLN A 245 -10.46 9.42 -6.76
CA GLN A 245 -10.97 8.08 -6.46
C GLN A 245 -11.23 7.34 -7.77
N ALA A 246 -10.70 6.12 -7.87
CA ALA A 246 -10.95 5.23 -8.99
C ALA A 246 -12.35 4.59 -8.89
N SER A 247 -12.82 4.03 -9.99
CA SER A 247 -14.05 3.24 -10.03
C SER A 247 -13.91 1.91 -9.28
N HIS A 248 -15.05 1.27 -9.04
CA HIS A 248 -15.12 -0.03 -8.36
C HIS A 248 -15.01 -1.24 -9.29
N ASP A 249 -15.00 -1.03 -10.60
CA ASP A 249 -15.21 -2.09 -11.59
C ASP A 249 -14.23 -2.06 -12.76
N LYS A 250 -13.34 -1.07 -12.82
CA LYS A 250 -12.43 -0.88 -13.96
C LYS A 250 -10.98 -0.91 -13.55
N GLU A 251 -10.14 -1.38 -14.47
CA GLU A 251 -8.72 -1.12 -14.39
C GLU A 251 -8.45 0.34 -14.72
N GLU A 252 -7.70 1.02 -13.87
CA GLU A 252 -7.41 2.43 -14.03
C GLU A 252 -5.96 2.77 -13.75
N VAL A 253 -5.40 3.65 -14.57
CA VAL A 253 -4.12 4.31 -14.32
C VAL A 253 -4.39 5.80 -14.18
N ASN A 254 -4.23 6.31 -12.97
CA ASN A 254 -4.38 7.73 -12.68
C ASN A 254 -3.04 8.37 -12.33
N VAL A 255 -2.89 9.64 -12.67
CA VAL A 255 -1.75 10.48 -12.25
C VAL A 255 -2.28 11.79 -11.71
N LEU A 256 -1.92 12.11 -10.47
CA LEU A 256 -2.33 13.33 -9.79
C LEU A 256 -1.11 14.06 -9.24
N GLU A 257 -1.04 15.37 -9.46
CA GLU A 257 -0.06 16.24 -8.82
C GLU A 257 -0.52 16.59 -7.39
N VAL A 258 0.34 16.31 -6.40
CA VAL A 258 0.15 16.74 -5.01
C VAL A 258 1.18 17.81 -4.63
N ASP A 259 0.76 18.78 -3.82
CA ASP A 259 1.61 19.90 -3.39
C ASP A 259 2.13 19.64 -1.97
N LEU A 260 3.39 19.25 -1.86
CA LEU A 260 4.04 18.94 -0.59
C LEU A 260 4.29 20.18 0.27
N ASN A 261 4.34 21.38 -0.32
CA ASN A 261 4.46 22.62 0.46
C ASN A 261 3.23 22.81 1.37
N LYS A 262 2.07 22.32 0.93
CA LYS A 262 0.86 22.36 1.77
C LYS A 262 0.97 21.45 2.98
N THR A 263 1.71 20.34 2.91
CA THR A 263 1.96 19.46 4.07
C THR A 263 2.66 20.20 5.19
N ASP A 264 3.73 20.96 4.87
CA ASP A 264 4.43 21.76 5.86
C ASP A 264 3.53 22.87 6.43
N SER A 265 2.81 23.57 5.57
CA SER A 265 1.83 24.59 5.98
C SER A 265 0.78 24.01 6.92
N TYR A 266 0.21 22.85 6.60
CA TYR A 266 -0.79 22.21 7.45
C TYR A 266 -0.22 21.80 8.80
N ARG A 267 0.96 21.17 8.84
CA ARG A 267 1.64 20.78 10.07
C ARG A 267 2.04 21.98 10.94
N THR A 268 2.27 23.14 10.32
CA THR A 268 2.58 24.40 11.03
C THR A 268 1.35 25.01 11.65
N HIS A 269 0.25 25.12 10.90
CA HIS A 269 -1.00 25.79 11.34
C HIS A 269 -1.90 24.89 12.19
N TRP A 270 -1.87 23.58 11.94
CA TRP A 270 -2.56 22.55 12.71
C TRP A 270 -1.52 21.56 13.26
N PRO A 271 -0.85 21.95 14.37
CA PRO A 271 0.39 21.33 14.80
C PRO A 271 0.18 20.02 15.58
N PHE A 272 -0.61 19.08 15.07
CA PHE A 272 -0.93 17.82 15.73
C PHE A 272 0.31 17.03 16.16
N LEU A 273 1.40 17.08 15.37
CA LEU A 273 2.63 16.38 15.73
C LEU A 273 3.39 17.07 16.88
N ARG A 274 3.37 18.42 16.93
CA ARG A 274 4.01 19.21 17.98
C ARG A 274 3.28 19.12 19.30
N ASP A 275 1.95 19.10 19.26
CA ASP A 275 1.10 19.17 20.44
C ASP A 275 0.84 17.79 21.09
N ARG A 276 1.55 16.74 20.60
CA ARG A 276 1.45 15.39 21.17
C ARG A 276 1.93 15.35 22.63
N ARG A 277 1.14 14.74 23.48
CA ARG A 277 1.44 14.50 24.89
C ARG A 277 2.18 13.17 25.06
N ILE A 278 3.43 13.12 24.55
CA ILE A 278 4.26 11.89 24.53
C ILE A 278 4.50 11.32 25.93
N ASP A 279 4.42 12.14 26.95
CA ASP A 279 4.48 11.79 28.37
C ASP A 279 3.30 10.92 28.85
N SER A 280 2.17 10.91 28.10
CA SER A 280 0.95 10.18 28.46
C SER A 280 0.68 8.94 27.61
N TYR A 281 1.52 8.63 26.59
CA TYR A 281 1.23 7.57 25.61
C TYR A 281 1.82 6.20 25.96
N GLN A 282 2.54 6.07 27.05
CA GLN A 282 3.13 4.78 27.45
C GLN A 282 2.12 3.62 27.51
N PRO A 283 0.88 3.80 27.99
CA PRO A 283 -0.08 2.72 28.06
C PRO A 283 -0.45 2.07 26.71
N ILE A 284 -0.25 2.77 25.58
CA ILE A 284 -0.58 2.25 24.24
C ILE A 284 0.23 0.99 23.86
N THR A 285 1.33 0.74 24.56
CA THR A 285 2.16 -0.47 24.35
C THR A 285 1.59 -1.70 25.05
N LYS A 286 0.57 -1.53 25.90
CA LYS A 286 -0.15 -2.64 26.53
C LYS A 286 -1.26 -3.12 25.58
N ARG A 287 -1.51 -4.44 25.57
CA ARG A 287 -2.63 -5.01 24.80
C ARG A 287 -3.98 -4.60 25.34
N PHE A 288 -4.08 -4.46 26.66
CA PHE A 288 -5.26 -4.00 27.40
C PHE A 288 -4.79 -3.25 28.65
N ILE A 289 -5.59 -2.29 29.10
CA ILE A 289 -5.32 -1.51 30.31
C ILE A 289 -6.29 -1.99 31.38
N ASP A 290 -5.78 -2.83 32.29
CA ASP A 290 -6.57 -3.28 33.44
C ASP A 290 -6.76 -2.12 34.41
N ASN A 291 -7.96 -2.02 34.99
CA ASN A 291 -8.22 -1.12 36.13
C ASN A 291 -7.90 -1.88 37.39
N ASP A 292 -6.69 -1.73 37.92
CA ASP A 292 -6.30 -2.20 39.25
C ASP A 292 -6.82 -1.26 40.34
#